data_c338b4eb22521d6516352bd82020eefc
#
_entry.id   c338b4eb22521d6516352bd82020eefc
#
_cell.length_a   1.000
_cell.length_b   1.000
_cell.length_c   1.000
_cell.angle_alpha   90.00
_cell.angle_beta   90.00
_cell.angle_gamma   90.00
#
_symmetry.space_group_name_H-M   'P 1'
#
loop_
_entity.id
_entity.type
_entity.pdbx_description
1 polymer ?
#
loop_
_entity_poly.entity_id
_entity_poly.type
_entity_poly.pdbx_seq_one_letter_code
_entity_poly.pdbx_strand_id
1 'polypeptide(L)'
;MAVVGSANWYAIAYGNGKYVAISNDGYATTSTNGSEWTTPKQVTSNSLYDILFADGKFVAVGTKTLVYSTDGNTWTTVTSSALSSAWLSKIAYGNGIFVVCDGSYSYTSTDLATWSTKKYIGTTSVRTLTYGNGRFIATGNTGFCASSEDGQTWTKLNTNLGSVSA
;
A
#
# COMPACT_ATOMS: atom_id res chain seq x y z
N MET A 1 -2.45 3.57 29.90
CA MET A 1 -2.11 2.95 28.60
C MET A 1 -3.40 2.60 27.92
N ALA A 2 -3.70 3.22 26.78
CA ALA A 2 -4.81 2.74 25.96
C ALA A 2 -4.41 1.36 25.43
N VAL A 3 -5.18 0.34 25.78
CA VAL A 3 -5.02 -0.98 25.17
C VAL A 3 -5.44 -0.81 23.71
N VAL A 4 -4.46 -0.75 22.83
CA VAL A 4 -4.68 -0.84 21.38
C VAL A 4 -5.22 -2.25 21.16
N GLY A 5 -6.53 -2.40 21.06
CA GLY A 5 -7.30 -3.65 21.09
C GLY A 5 -6.65 -4.88 20.46
N SER A 6 -7.34 -5.99 20.40
CA SER A 6 -6.86 -7.27 19.83
C SER A 6 -6.63 -7.25 18.31
N ALA A 7 -6.57 -6.07 17.68
CA ALA A 7 -6.32 -5.90 16.26
C ALA A 7 -4.90 -6.29 15.86
N ASN A 8 -4.75 -7.02 14.75
CA ASN A 8 -3.44 -7.27 14.16
C ASN A 8 -3.01 -6.04 13.34
N TRP A 9 -2.01 -5.33 13.84
CA TRP A 9 -1.43 -4.17 13.15
C TRP A 9 -0.50 -4.66 12.04
N TYR A 10 -0.77 -4.25 10.81
CA TYR A 10 -0.11 -4.78 9.62
C TYR A 10 0.96 -3.86 9.05
N ALA A 11 0.71 -2.56 9.07
CA ALA A 11 1.63 -1.61 8.47
C ALA A 11 1.57 -0.26 9.20
N ILE A 12 2.63 0.51 9.05
CA ILE A 12 2.81 1.83 9.66
C ILE A 12 3.49 2.76 8.67
N ALA A 13 3.05 4.01 8.63
CA ALA A 13 3.70 5.09 7.88
C ALA A 13 3.97 6.28 8.79
N TYR A 14 5.01 7.05 8.47
CA TYR A 14 5.30 8.32 9.11
C TYR A 14 5.18 9.46 8.10
N GLY A 15 4.51 10.52 8.47
CA GLY A 15 4.37 11.72 7.67
C GLY A 15 3.66 12.81 8.43
N ASN A 16 3.87 14.03 8.03
CA ASN A 16 3.24 15.21 8.63
C ASN A 16 3.34 15.25 10.18
N GLY A 17 4.52 14.85 10.71
CA GLY A 17 4.83 14.88 12.14
C GLY A 17 4.19 13.77 12.98
N LYS A 18 3.64 12.72 12.37
CA LYS A 18 3.02 11.61 13.10
C LYS A 18 3.19 10.25 12.42
N TYR A 19 3.08 9.22 13.22
CA TYR A 19 2.92 7.84 12.78
C TYR A 19 1.44 7.53 12.63
N VAL A 20 1.11 6.75 11.62
CA VAL A 20 -0.22 6.15 11.43
C VAL A 20 -0.05 4.67 11.24
N ALA A 21 -0.65 3.86 12.10
CA ALA A 21 -0.69 2.41 11.99
C ALA A 21 -2.09 1.96 11.54
N ILE A 22 -2.13 0.92 10.71
CA ILE A 22 -3.36 0.31 10.20
C ILE A 22 -3.43 -1.18 10.54
N SER A 23 -4.64 -1.70 10.66
CA SER A 23 -4.90 -3.09 11.03
C SER A 23 -5.69 -3.86 9.97
N ASN A 24 -5.62 -5.20 10.05
CA ASN A 24 -6.32 -6.08 9.14
C ASN A 24 -7.85 -6.09 9.29
N ASP A 25 -8.39 -5.47 10.31
CA ASP A 25 -9.84 -5.30 10.54
C ASP A 25 -10.33 -3.88 10.26
N GLY A 26 -9.50 -3.08 9.56
CA GLY A 26 -9.88 -1.78 9.02
C GLY A 26 -9.81 -0.64 10.01
N TYR A 27 -9.01 -0.75 11.08
CA TYR A 27 -8.77 0.34 12.03
C TYR A 27 -7.48 1.09 11.71
N ALA A 28 -7.44 2.35 12.13
CA ALA A 28 -6.24 3.16 12.16
C ALA A 28 -6.06 3.81 13.54
N THR A 29 -4.81 4.05 13.92
CA THR A 29 -4.40 4.79 15.12
C THR A 29 -3.21 5.67 14.80
N THR A 30 -3.03 6.75 15.57
CA THR A 30 -1.95 7.71 15.34
C THR A 30 -1.11 7.92 16.58
N SER A 31 0.15 8.28 16.38
CA SER A 31 1.08 8.68 17.44
C SER A 31 2.02 9.78 16.95
N THR A 32 2.39 10.71 17.82
CA THR A 32 3.42 11.74 17.53
C THR A 32 4.80 11.34 18.01
N ASN A 33 4.90 10.37 18.93
CA ASN A 33 6.17 9.97 19.58
C ASN A 33 6.49 8.48 19.47
N GLY A 34 5.59 7.68 18.86
CA GLY A 34 5.74 6.22 18.67
C GLY A 34 5.45 5.39 19.92
N SER A 35 5.25 6.01 21.08
CA SER A 35 5.00 5.31 22.36
C SER A 35 3.56 5.48 22.87
N GLU A 36 2.95 6.62 22.62
CA GLU A 36 1.58 6.90 22.99
C GLU A 36 0.70 6.93 21.74
N TRP A 37 -0.33 6.10 21.72
CA TRP A 37 -1.21 5.95 20.56
C TRP A 37 -2.64 6.36 20.89
N THR A 38 -3.30 7.00 19.94
CA THR A 38 -4.72 7.35 20.07
C THR A 38 -5.60 6.11 20.15
N THR A 39 -6.82 6.26 20.66
CA THR A 39 -7.81 5.17 20.55
C THR A 39 -8.04 4.83 19.08
N PRO A 40 -7.91 3.56 18.69
CA PRO A 40 -8.13 3.13 17.31
C PRO A 40 -9.53 3.49 16.82
N LYS A 41 -9.63 3.95 15.58
CA LYS A 41 -10.90 4.25 14.92
C LYS A 41 -11.05 3.36 13.69
N GLN A 42 -12.25 2.83 13.48
CA GLN A 42 -12.55 2.11 12.26
C GLN A 42 -12.65 3.10 11.09
N VAL A 43 -11.86 2.87 10.05
CA VAL A 43 -11.77 3.73 8.85
C VAL A 43 -12.40 3.06 7.63
N THR A 44 -12.53 1.74 7.69
CA THR A 44 -13.22 0.91 6.69
C THR A 44 -13.67 -0.39 7.35
N SER A 45 -14.67 -1.06 6.77
CA SER A 45 -15.05 -2.43 7.17
C SER A 45 -14.19 -3.52 6.51
N ASN A 46 -13.29 -3.14 5.62
CA ASN A 46 -12.42 -4.06 4.89
C ASN A 46 -11.03 -4.14 5.54
N SER A 47 -10.34 -5.26 5.32
CA SER A 47 -8.96 -5.42 5.77
C SER A 47 -8.03 -4.45 5.07
N LEU A 48 -7.09 -3.88 5.83
CA LEU A 48 -6.00 -3.04 5.31
C LEU A 48 -4.66 -3.78 5.45
N TYR A 49 -3.79 -3.67 4.45
CA TYR A 49 -2.54 -4.46 4.37
C TYR A 49 -1.28 -3.62 4.24
N ASP A 50 -1.38 -2.43 3.65
CA ASP A 50 -0.22 -1.58 3.43
C ASP A 50 -0.61 -0.11 3.49
N ILE A 51 0.33 0.75 3.90
CA ILE A 51 0.15 2.19 4.02
C ILE A 51 1.44 2.91 3.69
N LEU A 52 1.34 4.04 3.01
CA LEU A 52 2.45 4.99 2.86
C LEU A 52 1.98 6.43 3.14
N PHE A 53 2.95 7.32 3.34
CA PHE A 53 2.74 8.77 3.30
C PHE A 53 3.45 9.34 2.07
N ALA A 54 2.68 9.96 1.19
CA ALA A 54 3.18 10.63 0.00
C ALA A 54 2.19 11.70 -0.46
N ASP A 55 2.69 12.70 -1.16
CA ASP A 55 1.89 13.81 -1.68
C ASP A 55 0.96 14.43 -0.62
N GLY A 56 1.49 14.59 0.62
CA GLY A 56 0.76 15.16 1.75
C GLY A 56 -0.37 14.28 2.32
N LYS A 57 -0.44 13.00 1.95
CA LYS A 57 -1.51 12.08 2.34
C LYS A 57 -0.96 10.75 2.86
N PHE A 58 -1.59 10.21 3.88
CA PHE A 58 -1.55 8.79 4.21
C PHE A 58 -2.49 8.07 3.25
N VAL A 59 -1.99 7.05 2.57
CA VAL A 59 -2.79 6.23 1.64
C VAL A 59 -2.67 4.79 2.05
N ALA A 60 -3.79 4.15 2.38
CA ALA A 60 -3.85 2.77 2.81
C ALA A 60 -4.66 1.91 1.83
N VAL A 61 -4.18 0.70 1.61
CA VAL A 61 -4.77 -0.26 0.65
C VAL A 61 -5.13 -1.56 1.32
N GLY A 62 -6.15 -2.22 0.78
CA GLY A 62 -6.64 -3.47 1.34
C GLY A 62 -7.62 -4.21 0.43
N THR A 63 -8.39 -5.12 1.03
CA THR A 63 -9.40 -5.92 0.32
C THR A 63 -10.47 -5.02 -0.27
N LYS A 64 -10.49 -4.87 -1.59
CA LYS A 64 -11.50 -4.08 -2.34
C LYS A 64 -11.64 -2.65 -1.80
N THR A 65 -10.54 -2.10 -1.25
CA THR A 65 -10.57 -0.78 -0.62
C THR A 65 -9.24 -0.06 -0.78
N LEU A 66 -9.35 1.24 -0.96
CA LEU A 66 -8.28 2.21 -0.81
C LEU A 66 -8.86 3.40 -0.06
N VAL A 67 -8.20 3.81 0.99
CA VAL A 67 -8.58 4.98 1.80
C VAL A 67 -7.40 5.92 1.93
N TYR A 68 -7.66 7.22 2.01
CA TYR A 68 -6.61 8.20 2.28
C TYR A 68 -7.02 9.22 3.32
N SER A 69 -6.02 9.85 3.93
CA SER A 69 -6.19 10.88 4.96
C SER A 69 -5.04 11.89 4.90
N THR A 70 -5.31 13.16 5.12
CA THR A 70 -4.29 14.20 5.26
C THR A 70 -3.82 14.38 6.70
N ASP A 71 -4.63 13.94 7.67
CA ASP A 71 -4.40 14.14 9.10
C ASP A 71 -4.23 12.84 9.91
N GLY A 72 -4.42 11.66 9.26
CA GLY A 72 -4.39 10.34 9.88
C GLY A 72 -5.62 10.01 10.75
N ASN A 73 -6.59 10.93 10.86
CA ASN A 73 -7.78 10.77 11.71
C ASN A 73 -9.08 10.74 10.92
N THR A 74 -9.17 11.55 9.87
CA THR A 74 -10.32 11.65 8.97
C THR A 74 -9.96 10.99 7.65
N TRP A 75 -10.71 9.95 7.27
CA TRP A 75 -10.40 9.13 6.12
C TRP A 75 -11.47 9.22 5.04
N THR A 76 -11.02 9.26 3.80
CA THR A 76 -11.85 9.26 2.61
C THR A 76 -11.65 7.94 1.86
N THR A 77 -12.75 7.26 1.55
CA THR A 77 -12.73 6.05 0.72
C THR A 77 -12.69 6.43 -0.76
N VAL A 78 -11.78 5.85 -1.49
CA VAL A 78 -11.70 6.00 -2.95
C VAL A 78 -12.70 5.07 -3.61
N THR A 79 -13.58 5.64 -4.44
CA THR A 79 -14.53 4.88 -5.24
C THR A 79 -14.02 4.80 -6.68
N SER A 80 -13.60 3.61 -7.10
CA SER A 80 -13.13 3.35 -8.47
C SER A 80 -13.57 1.98 -8.94
N SER A 81 -14.17 1.92 -10.12
CA SER A 81 -14.54 0.64 -10.74
C SER A 81 -13.33 -0.24 -11.05
N ALA A 82 -12.17 0.38 -11.34
CA ALA A 82 -10.92 -0.35 -11.60
C ALA A 82 -10.44 -1.13 -10.37
N LEU A 83 -10.71 -0.63 -9.16
CA LEU A 83 -10.24 -1.22 -7.90
C LEU A 83 -11.31 -2.05 -7.16
N SER A 84 -12.56 -2.02 -7.61
CA SER A 84 -13.72 -2.56 -6.87
C SER A 84 -13.67 -4.06 -6.56
N SER A 85 -12.88 -4.83 -7.30
CA SER A 85 -12.68 -6.27 -7.07
C SER A 85 -11.24 -6.63 -6.66
N ALA A 86 -10.32 -5.66 -6.59
CA ALA A 86 -8.91 -5.89 -6.36
C ALA A 86 -8.60 -6.13 -4.87
N TRP A 87 -7.74 -7.11 -4.58
CA TRP A 87 -7.18 -7.35 -3.25
C TRP A 87 -5.83 -6.63 -3.16
N LEU A 88 -5.88 -5.33 -2.95
CA LEU A 88 -4.69 -4.49 -2.95
C LEU A 88 -3.81 -4.82 -1.76
N SER A 89 -2.62 -5.33 -2.03
CA SER A 89 -1.69 -5.83 -1.00
C SER A 89 -0.51 -4.90 -0.74
N LYS A 90 -0.12 -4.09 -1.73
CA LYS A 90 1.03 -3.19 -1.67
C LYS A 90 0.76 -1.88 -2.37
N ILE A 91 1.41 -0.82 -1.86
CA ILE A 91 1.39 0.52 -2.44
C ILE A 91 2.79 1.11 -2.46
N ALA A 92 3.13 1.82 -3.53
CA ALA A 92 4.33 2.67 -3.63
C ALA A 92 3.99 3.98 -4.32
N TYR A 93 4.81 5.00 -4.08
CA TYR A 93 4.70 6.29 -4.73
C TYR A 93 6.06 6.74 -5.24
N GLY A 94 6.09 7.27 -6.43
CA GLY A 94 7.29 7.86 -7.02
C GLY A 94 6.98 8.56 -8.33
N ASN A 95 7.76 9.56 -8.66
CA ASN A 95 7.61 10.37 -9.87
C ASN A 95 6.18 10.90 -10.10
N GLY A 96 5.48 11.28 -9.00
CA GLY A 96 4.11 11.77 -9.07
C GLY A 96 3.04 10.70 -9.29
N ILE A 97 3.39 9.40 -9.22
CA ILE A 97 2.49 8.28 -9.51
C ILE A 97 2.33 7.39 -8.27
N PHE A 98 1.09 7.13 -7.88
CA PHE A 98 0.74 6.04 -6.96
C PHE A 98 0.63 4.75 -7.76
N VAL A 99 1.29 3.72 -7.31
CA VAL A 99 1.19 2.36 -7.86
C VAL A 99 0.70 1.43 -6.76
N VAL A 100 -0.40 0.74 -7.00
CA VAL A 100 -0.92 -0.31 -6.10
C VAL A 100 -0.91 -1.65 -6.83
N CYS A 101 -0.78 -2.75 -6.10
CA CYS A 101 -0.84 -4.07 -6.70
C CYS A 101 -1.66 -5.07 -5.87
N ASP A 102 -2.24 -6.06 -6.57
CA ASP A 102 -3.08 -7.14 -6.01
C ASP A 102 -2.39 -8.50 -6.02
N GLY A 103 -1.07 -8.52 -6.12
CA GLY A 103 -0.28 -9.76 -6.22
C GLY A 103 0.02 -10.20 -7.65
N SER A 104 -0.81 -9.83 -8.63
CA SER A 104 -0.62 -10.19 -10.06
C SER A 104 -0.56 -8.96 -10.95
N TYR A 105 -1.33 -7.94 -10.61
CA TYR A 105 -1.53 -6.76 -11.44
C TYR A 105 -1.21 -5.50 -10.66
N SER A 106 -0.76 -4.47 -11.39
CA SER A 106 -0.64 -3.09 -10.92
C SER A 106 -1.75 -2.21 -11.47
N TYR A 107 -2.04 -1.16 -10.71
CA TYR A 107 -2.91 -0.06 -11.08
C TYR A 107 -2.21 1.23 -10.72
N THR A 108 -2.38 2.29 -11.51
CA THR A 108 -1.70 3.56 -11.32
C THR A 108 -2.68 4.71 -11.24
N SER A 109 -2.32 5.74 -10.47
CA SER A 109 -3.05 6.99 -10.36
C SER A 109 -2.10 8.13 -10.04
N THR A 110 -2.40 9.32 -10.51
CA THR A 110 -1.70 10.57 -10.16
C THR A 110 -2.49 11.43 -9.18
N ASP A 111 -3.77 11.12 -8.95
CA ASP A 111 -4.70 11.96 -8.18
C ASP A 111 -5.50 11.19 -7.10
N LEU A 112 -5.32 9.86 -7.01
CA LEU A 112 -6.10 8.91 -6.19
C LEU A 112 -7.57 8.77 -6.62
N ALA A 113 -8.08 9.58 -7.53
CA ALA A 113 -9.47 9.54 -8.00
C ALA A 113 -9.62 8.68 -9.26
N THR A 114 -8.70 8.87 -10.20
CA THR A 114 -8.71 8.16 -11.48
C THR A 114 -7.63 7.08 -11.50
N TRP A 115 -8.03 5.83 -11.74
CA TRP A 115 -7.12 4.68 -11.74
C TRP A 115 -7.06 4.02 -13.11
N SER A 116 -5.86 3.61 -13.52
CA SER A 116 -5.66 2.87 -14.76
C SER A 116 -6.37 1.51 -14.74
N THR A 117 -6.56 0.93 -15.91
CA THR A 117 -6.85 -0.50 -16.00
C THR A 117 -5.67 -1.32 -15.50
N LYS A 118 -5.94 -2.52 -14.99
CA LYS A 118 -4.92 -3.43 -14.47
C LYS A 118 -3.87 -3.82 -15.51
N LYS A 119 -2.60 -3.87 -15.09
CA LYS A 119 -1.44 -4.31 -15.90
C LYS A 119 -0.75 -5.47 -15.22
N TYR A 120 -0.50 -6.55 -15.97
CA TYR A 120 0.15 -7.75 -15.44
C TYR A 120 1.62 -7.47 -15.12
N ILE A 121 2.06 -7.83 -13.91
CA ILE A 121 3.44 -7.59 -13.43
C ILE A 121 4.40 -8.70 -13.85
N GLY A 122 3.90 -9.89 -14.20
CA GLY A 122 4.73 -11.04 -14.61
C GLY A 122 4.78 -12.17 -13.59
N THR A 123 4.03 -12.07 -12.49
CA THR A 123 3.90 -13.10 -11.45
C THR A 123 2.50 -13.08 -10.85
N THR A 124 2.15 -14.13 -10.12
CA THR A 124 0.89 -14.19 -9.34
C THR A 124 1.10 -13.93 -7.85
N SER A 125 2.29 -13.52 -7.44
CA SER A 125 2.67 -13.47 -6.03
C SER A 125 3.62 -12.31 -5.72
N VAL A 126 3.24 -11.07 -6.07
CA VAL A 126 3.97 -9.88 -5.63
C VAL A 126 3.91 -9.80 -4.10
N ARG A 127 5.08 -9.70 -3.47
CA ARG A 127 5.23 -9.60 -2.01
C ARG A 127 5.63 -8.22 -1.55
N THR A 128 6.41 -7.51 -2.33
CA THR A 128 6.83 -6.15 -2.03
C THR A 128 6.78 -5.27 -3.26
N LEU A 129 6.57 -4.00 -3.04
CA LEU A 129 6.59 -2.95 -4.05
C LEU A 129 7.28 -1.73 -3.44
N THR A 130 8.22 -1.14 -4.16
CA THR A 130 8.91 0.08 -3.73
C THR A 130 9.26 0.95 -4.92
N TYR A 131 9.58 2.23 -4.66
CA TYR A 131 10.13 3.14 -5.65
C TYR A 131 11.49 3.65 -5.20
N GLY A 132 12.43 3.67 -6.11
CA GLY A 132 13.76 4.21 -5.89
C GLY A 132 14.53 4.33 -7.19
N ASN A 133 15.43 5.30 -7.28
CA ASN A 133 16.27 5.54 -8.44
C ASN A 133 15.50 5.57 -9.79
N GLY A 134 14.35 6.27 -9.79
CA GLY A 134 13.55 6.44 -10.99
C GLY A 134 12.66 5.26 -11.40
N ARG A 135 12.59 4.19 -10.61
CA ARG A 135 11.86 2.96 -10.96
C ARG A 135 11.06 2.40 -9.80
N PHE A 136 9.93 1.81 -10.13
CA PHE A 136 9.20 0.87 -9.26
C PHE A 136 9.86 -0.51 -9.39
N ILE A 137 10.06 -1.15 -8.25
CA ILE A 137 10.57 -2.52 -8.16
C ILE A 137 9.53 -3.37 -7.44
N ALA A 138 9.12 -4.45 -8.07
CA ALA A 138 8.25 -5.46 -7.47
C ALA A 138 9.04 -6.75 -7.28
N THR A 139 8.96 -7.35 -6.08
CA THR A 139 9.51 -8.68 -5.84
C THR A 139 8.41 -9.65 -5.43
N GLY A 140 8.64 -10.93 -5.62
CA GLY A 140 7.65 -11.97 -5.37
C GLY A 140 8.28 -13.29 -5.02
N ASN A 141 7.46 -14.33 -4.96
CA ASN A 141 7.91 -15.69 -4.67
C ASN A 141 8.89 -16.19 -5.71
N THR A 142 9.67 -17.22 -5.36
CA THR A 142 10.60 -17.93 -6.25
C THR A 142 11.63 -17.05 -6.95
N GLY A 143 12.12 -16.00 -6.25
CA GLY A 143 13.14 -15.08 -6.79
C GLY A 143 12.62 -14.13 -7.88
N PHE A 144 11.30 -13.97 -8.00
CA PHE A 144 10.73 -13.02 -8.96
C PHE A 144 11.14 -11.59 -8.61
N CYS A 145 11.60 -10.85 -9.64
CA CYS A 145 11.85 -9.43 -9.56
C CYS A 145 11.47 -8.78 -10.90
N ALA A 146 10.81 -7.64 -10.85
CA ALA A 146 10.49 -6.84 -12.03
C ALA A 146 10.62 -5.35 -11.73
N SER A 147 10.91 -4.56 -12.76
CA SER A 147 10.98 -3.11 -12.70
C SER A 147 10.03 -2.44 -13.67
N SER A 148 9.61 -1.23 -13.33
CA SER A 148 8.78 -0.37 -14.17
C SER A 148 9.14 1.09 -13.92
N GLU A 149 9.13 1.94 -14.93
CA GLU A 149 9.30 3.39 -14.80
C GLU A 149 7.93 4.10 -14.57
N ASP A 150 6.86 3.48 -15.08
CA ASP A 150 5.51 4.05 -15.13
C ASP A 150 4.48 3.29 -14.26
N GLY A 151 4.88 2.17 -13.64
CA GLY A 151 3.99 1.30 -12.88
C GLY A 151 3.00 0.50 -13.72
N GLN A 152 3.10 0.57 -15.06
CA GLN A 152 2.21 -0.10 -16.01
C GLN A 152 2.94 -1.08 -16.92
N THR A 153 4.14 -0.72 -17.36
CA THR A 153 5.00 -1.53 -18.23
C THR A 153 6.07 -2.18 -17.36
N TRP A 154 5.99 -3.50 -17.17
CA TRP A 154 6.88 -4.23 -16.29
C TRP A 154 7.87 -5.09 -17.05
N THR A 155 9.14 -4.99 -16.68
CA THR A 155 10.23 -5.80 -17.22
C THR A 155 10.75 -6.71 -16.14
N LYS A 156 10.67 -8.04 -16.36
CA LYS A 156 11.27 -9.03 -15.46
C LYS A 156 12.78 -8.86 -15.46
N LEU A 157 13.36 -8.84 -14.27
CA LEU A 157 14.81 -8.76 -14.07
C LEU A 157 15.38 -10.16 -13.83
N ASN A 158 16.50 -10.45 -14.49
CA ASN A 158 17.31 -11.62 -14.18
C ASN A 158 18.18 -11.26 -12.97
N THR A 159 17.75 -11.67 -11.80
CA THR A 159 18.45 -11.39 -10.55
C THR A 159 19.01 -12.69 -9.98
N ASN A 160 20.10 -12.59 -9.20
CA ASN A 160 20.61 -13.70 -8.39
C ASN A 160 19.84 -13.86 -7.06
N LEU A 161 18.61 -13.30 -6.98
CA LEU A 161 17.70 -13.53 -5.85
C LEU A 161 17.17 -14.97 -5.97
N GLY A 162 17.94 -15.92 -5.45
CA GLY A 162 17.49 -17.32 -5.36
C GLY A 162 16.22 -17.42 -4.50
N SER A 163 15.47 -18.51 -4.65
CA SER A 163 14.38 -18.84 -3.77
C SER A 163 14.96 -19.07 -2.36
N VAL A 164 14.75 -18.12 -1.44
CA VAL A 164 15.04 -18.35 -0.03
C VAL A 164 13.84 -19.10 0.51
N SER A 165 14.01 -20.39 0.80
CA SER A 165 13.06 -21.13 1.61
C SER A 165 13.23 -20.67 3.06
N ALA A 166 12.18 -20.09 3.64
CA ALA A 166 12.09 -19.89 5.09
C ALA A 166 11.89 -21.21 5.79
#